data_a4294830ccb1f4432279c190c91cdb79
#
_entry.id   a4294830ccb1f4432279c190c91cdb79
#
_cell.length_a   1.000
_cell.length_b   1.000
_cell.length_c   1.000
_cell.angle_alpha   90.00
_cell.angle_beta   90.00
_cell.angle_gamma   90.00
#
_symmetry.space_group_name_H-M   'P 1'
#
loop_
_entity.id
_entity.type
_entity.pdbx_description
1 polymer ?
#
loop_
_entity_poly.entity_id
_entity_poly.type
_entity_poly.pdbx_seq_one_letter_code
_entity_poly.pdbx_strand_id
1 'polypeptide(L)'
;GDLVFSLSVDRSTEIVDDTIIFEPVSTGLAPSSVYEIWATRATVHADVDASEGEGKTIKFAYSTDEGSTWTYVDAVNDSEGTYKAELTGLAPQTKYTYALCIDDVQIGEPMTFTTEAAPNFPNASFEYVSKVTGNNYYKFYDPNCGVEEGMKMFWGSGNGEGPDGVNGSANMNIVITDVDTSTKIDGNQSVVAQTSSMVGMLAAGNLFAGQFVGLVGTSGGIVNFGRPWSSRPTAMRIWCKYETGLINILNNNN
;
A
#
# COMPACT_ATOMS: atom_id res chain seq x y z
N GLY A 1 12.13 26.42 19.55
CA GLY A 1 11.06 26.28 20.56
C GLY A 1 10.46 24.91 20.45
N ASP A 2 10.25 24.25 21.58
CA ASP A 2 9.72 22.89 21.63
C ASP A 2 8.30 22.85 21.11
N LEU A 3 8.04 22.00 20.10
CA LEU A 3 6.69 21.70 19.65
C LEU A 3 6.10 20.62 20.57
N VAL A 4 5.20 21.04 21.46
CA VAL A 4 4.49 20.12 22.35
C VAL A 4 3.14 19.78 21.70
N PHE A 5 2.95 18.51 21.37
CA PHE A 5 1.65 17.98 20.94
C PHE A 5 1.07 17.18 22.10
N SER A 6 -0.11 17.56 22.58
CA SER A 6 -0.88 16.73 23.49
C SER A 6 -1.95 15.98 22.69
N LEU A 7 -1.94 14.67 22.75
CA LEU A 7 -2.98 13.80 22.21
C LEU A 7 -3.77 13.23 23.37
N SER A 8 -5.02 13.67 23.54
CA SER A 8 -5.94 13.04 24.48
C SER A 8 -6.73 11.95 23.75
N VAL A 9 -6.61 10.71 24.21
CA VAL A 9 -7.38 9.58 23.69
C VAL A 9 -8.39 9.18 24.75
N ASP A 10 -9.67 9.38 24.47
CA ASP A 10 -10.75 8.85 25.31
C ASP A 10 -10.86 7.34 25.11
N ARG A 11 -10.42 6.58 26.11
CA ARG A 11 -10.62 5.14 26.19
C ARG A 11 -11.71 4.84 27.22
N SER A 12 -12.93 4.85 26.76
CA SER A 12 -14.13 4.45 27.50
C SER A 12 -14.47 5.25 28.77
N THR A 13 -13.58 5.55 29.66
CA THR A 13 -13.80 6.38 30.86
C THR A 13 -12.53 6.94 31.49
N GLU A 14 -11.37 6.65 30.90
CA GLU A 14 -10.10 7.22 31.34
C GLU A 14 -9.51 8.09 30.22
N ILE A 15 -9.33 9.37 30.55
CA ILE A 15 -8.54 10.28 29.69
C ILE A 15 -7.08 10.01 30.04
N VAL A 16 -6.36 9.40 29.11
CA VAL A 16 -4.90 9.25 29.22
C VAL A 16 -4.29 10.43 28.47
N ASP A 17 -3.69 11.32 29.22
CA ASP A 17 -2.94 12.46 28.67
C ASP A 17 -1.53 11.99 28.33
N ASP A 18 -1.31 11.57 27.09
CA ASP A 18 0.03 11.22 26.58
C ASP A 18 0.63 12.46 25.91
N THR A 19 1.52 13.10 26.61
CA THR A 19 2.32 14.19 26.02
C THR A 19 3.51 13.58 25.26
N ILE A 20 3.46 13.64 23.94
CA ILE A 20 4.62 13.29 23.10
C ILE A 20 5.47 14.55 22.99
N ILE A 21 6.62 14.55 23.66
CA ILE A 21 7.61 15.61 23.52
C ILE A 21 8.50 15.23 22.33
N PHE A 22 8.38 15.97 21.26
CA PHE A 22 9.38 15.94 20.19
C PHE A 22 10.51 16.87 20.59
N GLU A 23 11.61 16.31 21.09
CA GLU A 23 12.80 17.12 21.25
C GLU A 23 13.27 17.53 19.84
N PRO A 24 13.55 18.81 19.59
CA PRO A 24 14.20 19.20 18.36
C PRO A 24 15.52 18.43 18.26
N VAL A 25 15.64 17.64 17.21
CA VAL A 25 16.91 16.96 16.93
C VAL A 25 17.98 18.03 16.86
N SER A 26 18.94 17.89 17.71
CA SER A 26 19.91 18.87 18.13
C SER A 26 20.42 19.76 17.01
N THR A 27 20.62 20.99 17.35
CA THR A 27 21.41 22.05 16.76
C THR A 27 22.82 21.68 16.27
N GLY A 28 23.10 20.42 16.00
CA GLY A 28 24.31 19.98 15.35
C GLY A 28 24.11 19.90 13.84
N LEU A 29 25.06 20.34 13.06
CA LEU A 29 25.12 20.14 11.62
C LEU A 29 25.20 18.63 11.33
N ALA A 30 24.05 17.98 11.22
CA ALA A 30 23.95 16.56 10.90
C ALA A 30 22.65 16.29 10.17
N PRO A 31 22.55 15.21 9.39
CA PRO A 31 21.28 14.78 8.83
C PRO A 31 20.27 14.57 9.95
N SER A 32 19.19 15.36 10.00
CA SER A 32 18.27 15.37 11.14
C SER A 32 17.23 14.25 11.08
N SER A 33 16.82 13.87 9.88
CA SER A 33 15.80 12.84 9.74
C SER A 33 15.65 12.35 8.29
N VAL A 34 14.98 11.22 8.14
CA VAL A 34 14.53 10.71 6.86
C VAL A 34 13.03 10.45 6.93
N TYR A 35 12.28 10.92 5.94
CA TYR A 35 10.85 10.79 5.84
C TYR A 35 10.46 10.04 4.57
N GLU A 36 9.22 9.58 4.55
CA GLU A 36 8.66 8.95 3.36
C GLU A 36 9.61 7.93 2.73
N ILE A 37 10.08 7.00 3.55
CA ILE A 37 10.92 5.90 3.08
C ILE A 37 10.05 4.95 2.28
N TRP A 38 10.23 4.95 0.96
CA TRP A 38 9.53 4.06 0.04
C TRP A 38 10.50 3.02 -0.54
N ALA A 39 10.00 2.14 -1.38
CA ALA A 39 10.84 1.11 -1.98
C ALA A 39 11.95 1.67 -2.89
N THR A 40 11.70 2.79 -3.58
CA THR A 40 12.62 3.35 -4.59
C THR A 40 12.93 4.82 -4.39
N ARG A 41 12.47 5.42 -3.31
CA ARG A 41 12.77 6.81 -2.95
C ARG A 41 12.67 7.04 -1.45
N ALA A 42 13.34 8.07 -0.98
CA ALA A 42 13.24 8.58 0.38
C ALA A 42 13.48 10.09 0.39
N THR A 43 12.87 10.82 1.33
CA THR A 43 13.13 12.23 1.54
C THR A 43 14.02 12.38 2.77
N VAL A 44 15.15 13.04 2.63
CA VAL A 44 16.09 13.34 3.72
C VAL A 44 16.00 14.82 4.07
N HIS A 45 16.16 15.14 5.35
CA HIS A 45 16.07 16.49 5.89
C HIS A 45 17.27 16.79 6.78
N ALA A 46 17.65 18.06 6.86
CA ALA A 46 18.61 18.56 7.83
C ALA A 46 18.28 20.01 8.20
N ASP A 47 18.47 20.35 9.46
CA ASP A 47 18.45 21.71 9.93
C ASP A 47 19.87 22.28 9.87
N VAL A 48 20.03 23.42 9.22
CA VAL A 48 21.31 24.10 9.05
C VAL A 48 21.15 25.54 9.51
N ASP A 49 21.93 25.94 10.48
CA ASP A 49 21.90 27.32 10.97
C ASP A 49 22.18 28.31 9.83
N ALA A 50 21.47 29.43 9.82
CA ALA A 50 21.60 30.45 8.78
C ALA A 50 23.07 30.91 8.63
N SER A 51 23.80 31.05 9.73
CA SER A 51 25.21 31.41 9.72
C SER A 51 26.13 30.38 9.06
N GLU A 52 25.71 29.12 9.04
CA GLU A 52 26.47 28.01 8.46
C GLU A 52 26.05 27.71 7.01
N GLY A 53 24.80 28.06 6.63
CA GLY A 53 24.25 27.77 5.31
C GLY A 53 24.26 28.94 4.33
N GLU A 54 24.40 30.20 4.82
CA GLU A 54 24.34 31.38 3.96
C GLU A 54 25.48 31.41 2.94
N GLY A 55 25.07 31.45 1.66
CA GLY A 55 26.02 31.50 0.54
C GLY A 55 26.76 30.19 0.26
N LYS A 56 26.42 29.09 0.94
CA LYS A 56 27.04 27.78 0.75
C LYS A 56 26.16 26.81 -0.04
N THR A 57 26.78 25.81 -0.61
CA THR A 57 26.09 24.74 -1.32
C THR A 57 25.76 23.62 -0.34
N ILE A 58 24.46 23.36 -0.16
CA ILE A 58 23.95 22.29 0.71
C ILE A 58 23.59 21.09 -0.15
N LYS A 59 24.10 19.92 0.20
CA LYS A 59 23.83 18.65 -0.46
C LYS A 59 23.59 17.54 0.54
N PHE A 60 22.93 16.48 0.09
CA PHE A 60 22.96 15.19 0.77
C PHE A 60 23.78 14.20 -0.04
N ALA A 61 24.60 13.43 0.64
CA ALA A 61 25.32 12.29 0.08
C ALA A 61 24.64 11.01 0.55
N TYR A 62 24.54 9.98 -0.28
CA TYR A 62 24.04 8.68 0.12
C TYR A 62 24.84 7.54 -0.51
N SER A 63 24.82 6.38 0.14
CA SER A 63 25.68 5.24 -0.16
C SER A 63 25.00 3.94 0.23
N THR A 64 25.35 2.85 -0.46
CA THR A 64 24.96 1.47 -0.10
C THR A 64 26.13 0.66 0.46
N ASP A 65 27.33 1.23 0.49
CA ASP A 65 28.58 0.57 0.91
C ASP A 65 29.22 1.26 2.14
N GLU A 66 28.36 1.72 3.06
CA GLU A 66 28.72 2.36 4.32
C GLU A 66 29.61 3.61 4.16
N GLY A 67 29.44 4.31 3.03
CA GLY A 67 30.17 5.55 2.76
C GLY A 67 31.49 5.37 2.03
N SER A 68 31.78 4.20 1.51
CA SER A 68 32.96 4.01 0.66
C SER A 68 32.80 4.70 -0.71
N THR A 69 31.56 4.76 -1.21
CA THR A 69 31.20 5.48 -2.45
C THR A 69 29.97 6.34 -2.21
N TRP A 70 30.04 7.62 -2.53
CA TRP A 70 28.95 8.55 -2.31
C TRP A 70 28.29 9.02 -3.61
N THR A 71 26.97 9.06 -3.61
CA THR A 71 26.16 9.76 -4.62
C THR A 71 25.62 11.03 -3.98
N TYR A 72 25.69 12.16 -4.69
CA TYR A 72 25.30 13.48 -4.17
C TYR A 72 24.00 13.95 -4.81
N VAL A 73 23.16 14.61 -3.99
CA VAL A 73 21.91 15.27 -4.43
C VAL A 73 21.87 16.66 -3.82
N ASP A 74 21.58 17.66 -4.63
CA ASP A 74 21.44 19.04 -4.16
C ASP A 74 20.21 19.15 -3.25
N ALA A 75 20.38 19.82 -2.12
CA ALA A 75 19.29 20.09 -1.20
C ALA A 75 18.55 21.35 -1.63
N VAL A 76 17.24 21.36 -1.39
CA VAL A 76 16.39 22.53 -1.53
C VAL A 76 16.00 23.06 -0.15
N ASN A 77 15.93 24.37 -0.01
CA ASN A 77 15.43 24.98 1.22
C ASN A 77 13.91 24.74 1.28
N ASP A 78 13.45 24.06 2.33
CA ASP A 78 12.04 23.74 2.57
C ASP A 78 11.35 24.81 3.43
N SER A 79 12.08 25.31 4.42
CA SER A 79 11.70 26.41 5.31
C SER A 79 12.95 27.06 5.88
N GLU A 80 12.81 28.15 6.62
CA GLU A 80 13.95 28.83 7.23
C GLU A 80 14.82 27.85 8.03
N GLY A 81 16.06 27.65 7.59
CA GLY A 81 17.03 26.77 8.23
C GLY A 81 16.86 25.27 7.94
N THR A 82 15.77 24.84 7.28
CA THR A 82 15.54 23.43 6.96
C THR A 82 15.77 23.15 5.50
N TYR A 83 16.61 22.17 5.21
CA TYR A 83 16.94 21.71 3.86
C TYR A 83 16.47 20.27 3.66
N LYS A 84 15.98 19.95 2.46
CA LYS A 84 15.58 18.60 2.09
C LYS A 84 16.09 18.18 0.72
N ALA A 85 16.19 16.87 0.52
CA ALA A 85 16.40 16.30 -0.81
C ALA A 85 15.59 15.03 -0.98
N GLU A 86 15.07 14.80 -2.18
CA GLU A 86 14.44 13.53 -2.55
C GLU A 86 15.49 12.62 -3.19
N LEU A 87 15.80 11.51 -2.54
CA LEU A 87 16.65 10.46 -3.05
C LEU A 87 15.79 9.53 -3.91
N THR A 88 16.10 9.40 -5.18
CA THR A 88 15.33 8.60 -6.15
C THR A 88 16.18 7.50 -6.77
N GLY A 89 15.52 6.51 -7.40
CA GLY A 89 16.21 5.38 -8.02
C GLY A 89 16.84 4.41 -7.01
N LEU A 90 16.37 4.44 -5.77
CA LEU A 90 16.85 3.54 -4.73
C LEU A 90 16.42 2.09 -5.02
N ALA A 91 17.21 1.14 -4.56
CA ALA A 91 16.87 -0.28 -4.60
C ALA A 91 15.94 -0.64 -3.43
N PRO A 92 14.90 -1.48 -3.63
CA PRO A 92 14.05 -1.95 -2.56
C PRO A 92 14.81 -2.80 -1.53
N GLN A 93 14.31 -2.82 -0.28
CA GLN A 93 14.87 -3.60 0.84
C GLN A 93 16.37 -3.42 1.02
N THR A 94 16.87 -2.21 0.73
CA THR A 94 18.30 -1.91 0.74
C THR A 94 18.61 -0.89 1.84
N LYS A 95 19.64 -1.18 2.63
CA LYS A 95 20.16 -0.25 3.64
C LYS A 95 21.00 0.82 2.94
N TYR A 96 20.71 2.06 3.24
CA TYR A 96 21.44 3.24 2.81
C TYR A 96 22.04 3.97 4.00
N THR A 97 23.25 4.46 3.81
CA THR A 97 23.88 5.46 4.68
C THR A 97 23.75 6.81 4.00
N TYR A 98 23.40 7.87 4.72
CA TYR A 98 23.32 9.22 4.18
C TYR A 98 23.98 10.23 5.10
N ALA A 99 24.46 11.33 4.54
CA ALA A 99 25.16 12.39 5.23
C ALA A 99 24.77 13.76 4.68
N LEU A 100 24.80 14.78 5.53
CA LEU A 100 24.75 16.18 5.12
C LEU A 100 26.13 16.62 4.64
N CYS A 101 26.19 17.40 3.55
CA CYS A 101 27.40 18.02 3.05
C CYS A 101 27.20 19.52 2.83
N ILE A 102 28.14 20.31 3.30
CA ILE A 102 28.21 21.75 3.06
C ILE A 102 29.50 22.03 2.30
N ASP A 103 29.42 22.65 1.12
CA ASP A 103 30.56 22.90 0.23
C ASP A 103 31.41 21.62 -0.02
N ASP A 104 30.70 20.50 -0.25
CA ASP A 104 31.25 19.16 -0.47
C ASP A 104 31.99 18.55 0.72
N VAL A 105 31.90 19.15 1.91
CA VAL A 105 32.44 18.61 3.16
C VAL A 105 31.33 17.96 3.96
N GLN A 106 31.50 16.70 4.36
CA GLN A 106 30.57 16.01 5.21
C GLN A 106 30.52 16.66 6.59
N ILE A 107 29.30 16.87 7.08
CA ILE A 107 29.02 17.50 8.37
C ILE A 107 28.30 16.49 9.27
N GLY A 108 28.86 16.30 10.45
CA GLY A 108 28.30 15.39 11.44
C GLY A 108 28.46 13.91 11.10
N GLU A 109 27.78 13.07 11.86
CA GLU A 109 27.82 11.62 11.69
C GLU A 109 26.75 11.17 10.67
N PRO A 110 27.11 10.25 9.76
CA PRO A 110 26.13 9.69 8.83
C PRO A 110 25.02 8.93 9.55
N MET A 111 23.84 8.96 8.98
CA MET A 111 22.68 8.20 9.45
C MET A 111 22.32 7.10 8.46
N THR A 112 21.45 6.18 8.86
CA THR A 112 21.03 5.07 7.98
C THR A 112 19.53 4.92 7.94
N PHE A 113 19.02 4.43 6.80
CA PHE A 113 17.65 3.96 6.65
C PHE A 113 17.62 2.72 5.76
N THR A 114 16.49 2.01 5.76
CA THR A 114 16.28 0.87 4.86
C THR A 114 15.01 1.13 4.07
N THR A 115 15.09 1.01 2.75
CA THR A 115 13.95 1.15 1.86
C THR A 115 12.92 0.04 2.07
N GLU A 116 11.64 0.35 1.82
CA GLU A 116 10.57 -0.64 1.84
C GLU A 116 10.77 -1.74 0.80
N ALA A 117 10.13 -2.88 1.02
CA ALA A 117 9.99 -3.89 -0.02
C ALA A 117 9.12 -3.36 -1.18
N ALA A 118 9.37 -3.87 -2.39
CA ALA A 118 8.50 -3.65 -3.55
C ALA A 118 7.91 -4.99 -4.02
N PRO A 119 7.03 -5.60 -3.24
CA PRO A 119 6.43 -6.87 -3.62
C PRO A 119 5.63 -6.72 -4.90
N ASN A 120 5.66 -7.76 -5.73
CA ASN A 120 4.76 -7.85 -6.86
C ASN A 120 3.30 -7.85 -6.39
N PHE A 121 2.40 -7.40 -7.25
CA PHE A 121 0.98 -7.45 -6.96
C PHE A 121 0.54 -8.92 -6.85
N PRO A 122 0.00 -9.36 -5.70
CA PRO A 122 -0.28 -10.76 -5.46
C PRO A 122 -1.28 -11.33 -6.47
N ASN A 123 -0.95 -12.47 -7.08
CA ASN A 123 -1.78 -13.16 -8.06
C ASN A 123 -2.36 -12.23 -9.15
N ALA A 124 -1.51 -11.36 -9.70
CA ALA A 124 -1.93 -10.33 -10.67
C ALA A 124 -2.44 -10.91 -11.99
N SER A 125 -1.99 -12.10 -12.35
CA SER A 125 -2.42 -12.85 -13.54
C SER A 125 -3.59 -13.80 -13.29
N PHE A 126 -4.03 -13.94 -12.02
CA PHE A 126 -5.10 -14.85 -11.61
C PHE A 126 -4.86 -16.34 -11.93
N GLU A 127 -3.59 -16.75 -12.02
CA GLU A 127 -3.22 -18.13 -12.31
C GLU A 127 -3.36 -19.06 -11.08
N TYR A 128 -3.27 -18.50 -9.88
CA TYR A 128 -3.40 -19.25 -8.64
C TYR A 128 -4.83 -19.23 -8.15
N VAL A 129 -5.49 -20.36 -8.32
CA VAL A 129 -6.90 -20.54 -7.96
C VAL A 129 -7.13 -21.87 -7.24
N SER A 130 -8.09 -21.89 -6.34
CA SER A 130 -8.52 -23.11 -5.65
C SER A 130 -10.02 -23.30 -5.84
N LYS A 131 -10.42 -24.48 -6.32
CA LYS A 131 -11.82 -24.83 -6.46
C LYS A 131 -12.44 -25.08 -5.09
N VAL A 132 -13.57 -24.44 -4.82
CA VAL A 132 -14.29 -24.65 -3.56
C VAL A 132 -15.12 -25.91 -3.65
N THR A 133 -14.82 -26.88 -2.75
CA THR A 133 -15.52 -28.15 -2.69
C THR A 133 -16.97 -27.94 -2.24
N GLY A 134 -17.91 -28.52 -2.97
CA GLY A 134 -19.35 -28.40 -2.68
C GLY A 134 -20.05 -27.18 -3.31
N ASN A 135 -19.27 -26.17 -3.70
CA ASN A 135 -19.75 -25.00 -4.43
C ASN A 135 -18.96 -24.93 -5.75
N ASN A 136 -19.61 -24.73 -6.85
CA ASN A 136 -18.95 -24.85 -8.16
C ASN A 136 -18.33 -23.53 -8.61
N TYR A 137 -17.42 -22.95 -7.80
CA TYR A 137 -16.67 -21.73 -8.13
C TYR A 137 -15.23 -21.79 -7.67
N TYR A 138 -14.39 -20.86 -8.10
CA TYR A 138 -12.99 -20.73 -7.72
C TYR A 138 -12.76 -19.54 -6.79
N LYS A 139 -11.80 -19.71 -5.88
CA LYS A 139 -11.17 -18.63 -5.12
C LYS A 139 -9.84 -18.27 -5.75
N PHE A 140 -9.51 -17.01 -5.72
CA PHE A 140 -8.23 -16.47 -6.22
C PHE A 140 -7.23 -16.44 -5.09
N TYR A 141 -6.63 -17.59 -4.83
CA TYR A 141 -5.75 -17.87 -3.71
C TYR A 141 -4.36 -18.26 -4.19
N ASP A 142 -3.33 -17.55 -3.70
CA ASP A 142 -1.94 -17.87 -3.97
C ASP A 142 -1.28 -18.48 -2.72
N PRO A 143 -1.11 -19.79 -2.66
CA PRO A 143 -0.44 -20.45 -1.54
C PRO A 143 1.07 -20.15 -1.48
N ASN A 144 1.65 -19.63 -2.57
CA ASN A 144 3.08 -19.41 -2.74
C ASN A 144 3.49 -17.93 -2.67
N CYS A 145 2.59 -17.03 -2.30
CA CYS A 145 2.91 -15.60 -2.30
C CYS A 145 4.00 -15.19 -1.29
N GLY A 146 4.46 -16.11 -0.45
CA GLY A 146 5.62 -15.90 0.45
C GLY A 146 5.41 -14.91 1.58
N VAL A 147 4.19 -14.39 1.75
CA VAL A 147 3.80 -13.41 2.75
C VAL A 147 2.86 -14.03 3.79
N GLU A 148 2.52 -13.26 4.80
CA GLU A 148 1.62 -13.67 5.87
C GLU A 148 0.32 -14.30 5.35
N GLU A 149 -0.30 -15.16 6.14
CA GLU A 149 -1.48 -15.95 5.74
C GLU A 149 -2.59 -15.08 5.14
N GLY A 150 -2.80 -13.85 5.67
CA GLY A 150 -3.78 -12.91 5.15
C GLY A 150 -3.50 -12.41 3.72
N MET A 151 -2.26 -12.48 3.24
CA MET A 151 -1.89 -12.05 1.88
C MET A 151 -2.07 -13.18 0.86
N LYS A 152 -2.09 -14.43 1.28
CA LYS A 152 -2.38 -15.56 0.40
C LYS A 152 -3.78 -15.44 -0.22
N MET A 153 -4.71 -14.82 0.49
CA MET A 153 -6.07 -14.50 0.02
C MET A 153 -6.21 -13.01 -0.26
N PHE A 154 -5.38 -12.49 -1.16
CA PHE A 154 -5.39 -11.07 -1.50
C PHE A 154 -6.71 -10.64 -2.13
N TRP A 155 -7.27 -11.50 -3.00
CA TRP A 155 -8.49 -11.22 -3.75
C TRP A 155 -9.71 -11.84 -3.10
N GLY A 156 -10.72 -11.03 -2.87
CA GLY A 156 -12.05 -11.43 -2.39
C GLY A 156 -13.15 -11.19 -3.40
N SER A 157 -14.25 -11.91 -3.25
CA SER A 157 -15.46 -11.73 -4.05
C SER A 157 -16.72 -12.00 -3.23
N GLY A 158 -17.86 -11.49 -3.69
CA GLY A 158 -19.15 -11.74 -3.07
C GLY A 158 -19.67 -13.18 -3.20
N ASN A 159 -18.95 -14.08 -3.88
CA ASN A 159 -19.27 -15.51 -3.84
C ASN A 159 -19.27 -16.07 -2.40
N GLY A 160 -18.46 -15.49 -1.54
CA GLY A 160 -18.15 -15.94 -0.20
C GLY A 160 -16.76 -16.53 -0.10
N GLU A 161 -16.17 -16.40 1.06
CA GLU A 161 -14.80 -16.82 1.33
C GLU A 161 -14.72 -17.81 2.49
N GLY A 162 -13.78 -18.68 2.36
CA GLY A 162 -13.24 -19.45 3.44
C GLY A 162 -13.76 -20.86 3.57
N PRO A 163 -12.90 -21.72 4.14
CA PRO A 163 -13.33 -23.00 4.67
C PRO A 163 -14.32 -22.83 5.83
N ASP A 164 -14.38 -21.64 6.42
CA ASP A 164 -15.12 -21.32 7.64
C ASP A 164 -16.58 -20.89 7.39
N GLY A 165 -17.09 -21.12 6.18
CA GLY A 165 -18.53 -21.02 5.91
C GLY A 165 -19.09 -19.60 5.88
N VAL A 166 -18.31 -18.60 5.47
CA VAL A 166 -18.87 -17.27 5.25
C VAL A 166 -19.88 -17.35 4.10
N ASN A 167 -21.14 -17.12 4.42
CA ASN A 167 -22.24 -17.20 3.48
C ASN A 167 -22.18 -16.05 2.45
N GLY A 168 -21.81 -16.37 1.24
CA GLY A 168 -21.87 -15.48 0.10
C GLY A 168 -22.92 -15.91 -0.92
N SER A 169 -22.93 -15.27 -2.07
CA SER A 169 -23.90 -15.55 -3.13
C SER A 169 -23.81 -17.00 -3.65
N ALA A 170 -22.64 -17.62 -3.60
CA ALA A 170 -22.45 -19.00 -4.05
C ALA A 170 -23.22 -20.03 -3.20
N ASN A 171 -23.50 -19.75 -1.92
CA ASN A 171 -24.35 -20.60 -1.08
C ASN A 171 -25.80 -20.61 -1.54
N MET A 172 -26.21 -19.62 -2.33
CA MET A 172 -27.51 -19.55 -3.00
C MET A 172 -27.42 -20.02 -4.46
N ASN A 173 -26.36 -20.72 -4.85
CA ASN A 173 -26.07 -21.12 -6.21
C ASN A 173 -25.93 -19.94 -7.20
N ILE A 174 -25.54 -18.76 -6.71
CA ILE A 174 -25.26 -17.60 -7.52
C ILE A 174 -23.75 -17.36 -7.54
N VAL A 175 -23.08 -17.83 -8.58
CA VAL A 175 -21.65 -17.56 -8.81
C VAL A 175 -21.53 -16.26 -9.60
N ILE A 176 -20.90 -15.27 -9.02
CA ILE A 176 -20.74 -13.92 -9.61
C ILE A 176 -19.31 -13.62 -10.02
N THR A 177 -18.36 -14.45 -9.60
CA THR A 177 -16.96 -14.31 -9.96
C THR A 177 -16.38 -15.70 -10.13
N ASP A 178 -15.73 -15.95 -11.26
CA ASP A 178 -15.17 -17.25 -11.59
C ASP A 178 -13.98 -17.13 -12.52
N VAL A 179 -13.42 -18.24 -12.92
CA VAL A 179 -12.33 -18.36 -13.90
C VAL A 179 -12.90 -18.46 -15.31
N ASP A 180 -12.31 -17.72 -16.24
CA ASP A 180 -12.53 -17.86 -17.68
C ASP A 180 -11.24 -18.34 -18.36
N THR A 181 -11.26 -19.53 -18.91
CA THR A 181 -10.15 -20.11 -19.67
C THR A 181 -10.21 -19.78 -21.16
N SER A 182 -11.30 -19.22 -21.63
CA SER A 182 -11.52 -18.90 -23.04
C SER A 182 -11.04 -17.50 -23.43
N THR A 183 -11.16 -16.54 -22.52
CA THR A 183 -10.78 -15.15 -22.73
C THR A 183 -9.58 -14.80 -21.86
N LYS A 184 -8.42 -14.61 -22.46
CA LYS A 184 -7.15 -14.30 -21.76
C LYS A 184 -6.19 -13.57 -22.70
N ILE A 185 -5.29 -12.81 -22.14
CA ILE A 185 -4.20 -12.13 -22.87
C ILE A 185 -2.90 -12.87 -22.65
N ASP A 186 -2.69 -13.39 -21.42
CA ASP A 186 -1.51 -14.12 -21.00
C ASP A 186 -1.93 -15.24 -20.05
N GLY A 187 -1.06 -16.23 -19.85
CA GLY A 187 -1.32 -17.33 -18.95
C GLY A 187 -2.39 -18.32 -19.45
N ASN A 188 -3.03 -19.00 -18.51
CA ASN A 188 -4.00 -20.07 -18.79
C ASN A 188 -5.44 -19.60 -18.66
N GLN A 189 -5.69 -18.50 -17.94
CA GLN A 189 -7.02 -18.06 -17.55
C GLN A 189 -7.08 -16.57 -17.27
N SER A 190 -8.30 -16.06 -17.11
CA SER A 190 -8.59 -14.74 -16.57
C SER A 190 -9.68 -14.85 -15.51
N VAL A 191 -9.99 -13.75 -14.86
CA VAL A 191 -11.15 -13.65 -13.99
C VAL A 191 -12.35 -13.13 -14.78
N VAL A 192 -13.50 -13.72 -14.57
CA VAL A 192 -14.79 -13.21 -15.03
C VAL A 192 -15.61 -12.75 -13.82
N ALA A 193 -16.11 -11.53 -13.89
CA ALA A 193 -17.08 -11.00 -12.93
C ALA A 193 -18.39 -10.75 -13.67
N GLN A 194 -19.44 -11.48 -13.30
CA GLN A 194 -20.73 -11.47 -13.96
C GLN A 194 -21.86 -11.18 -12.97
N THR A 195 -22.62 -10.14 -13.23
CA THR A 195 -23.84 -9.89 -12.46
C THR A 195 -24.87 -10.98 -12.74
N SER A 196 -25.43 -11.54 -11.68
CA SER A 196 -26.42 -12.60 -11.74
C SER A 196 -27.64 -12.26 -10.87
N SER A 197 -28.76 -12.90 -11.12
CA SER A 197 -29.97 -12.70 -10.33
C SER A 197 -30.67 -14.02 -10.04
N MET A 198 -31.25 -14.11 -8.85
CA MET A 198 -32.13 -15.21 -8.45
C MET A 198 -33.26 -14.67 -7.58
N VAL A 199 -34.52 -15.06 -7.94
CA VAL A 199 -35.71 -14.71 -7.16
C VAL A 199 -35.82 -13.21 -6.86
N GLY A 200 -35.48 -12.34 -7.83
CA GLY A 200 -35.55 -10.89 -7.68
C GLY A 200 -34.38 -10.23 -6.93
N MET A 201 -33.44 -11.02 -6.45
CA MET A 201 -32.19 -10.50 -5.87
C MET A 201 -31.12 -10.39 -6.97
N LEU A 202 -30.48 -9.23 -7.03
CA LEU A 202 -29.37 -8.97 -7.93
C LEU A 202 -28.06 -9.11 -7.17
N ALA A 203 -27.17 -9.97 -7.64
CA ALA A 203 -25.81 -10.11 -7.15
C ALA A 203 -24.83 -9.58 -8.20
N ALA A 204 -24.24 -8.43 -7.93
CA ALA A 204 -23.29 -7.79 -8.83
C ALA A 204 -21.97 -8.56 -8.87
N GLY A 205 -21.47 -8.86 -10.06
CA GLY A 205 -20.14 -9.44 -10.26
C GLY A 205 -19.07 -8.51 -9.70
N ASN A 206 -18.20 -9.03 -8.86
CA ASN A 206 -17.17 -8.24 -8.21
C ASN A 206 -15.92 -9.04 -7.89
N LEU A 207 -14.78 -8.36 -7.90
CA LEU A 207 -13.50 -8.82 -7.39
C LEU A 207 -12.79 -7.63 -6.76
N PHE A 208 -12.24 -7.80 -5.59
CA PHE A 208 -11.60 -6.70 -4.85
C PHE A 208 -10.44 -7.21 -3.99
N ALA A 209 -9.48 -6.34 -3.72
CA ALA A 209 -8.48 -6.60 -2.69
C ALA A 209 -9.15 -6.46 -1.33
N GLY A 210 -9.26 -7.57 -0.59
CA GLY A 210 -9.96 -7.57 0.69
C GLY A 210 -10.60 -8.90 1.03
N GLN A 211 -11.58 -8.84 1.91
CA GLN A 211 -12.31 -10.00 2.41
C GLN A 211 -13.81 -9.77 2.39
N PHE A 212 -14.55 -10.73 1.88
CA PHE A 212 -16.00 -10.78 2.05
C PHE A 212 -16.32 -11.37 3.42
N VAL A 213 -17.07 -10.64 4.23
CA VAL A 213 -17.38 -11.05 5.61
C VAL A 213 -18.69 -11.82 5.70
N GLY A 214 -19.68 -11.44 4.94
CA GLY A 214 -20.98 -12.13 4.93
C GLY A 214 -22.09 -11.30 4.32
N LEU A 215 -23.27 -11.91 4.20
CA LEU A 215 -24.48 -11.27 3.71
C LEU A 215 -25.26 -10.60 4.86
N VAL A 216 -25.87 -9.46 4.56
CA VAL A 216 -26.84 -8.79 5.42
C VAL A 216 -28.23 -9.01 4.85
N GLY A 217 -28.83 -10.14 5.20
CA GLY A 217 -30.11 -10.54 4.63
C GLY A 217 -30.08 -10.55 3.09
N THR A 218 -31.04 -9.85 2.49
CA THR A 218 -31.12 -9.66 1.02
C THR A 218 -30.62 -8.28 0.57
N SER A 219 -30.14 -7.45 1.49
CA SER A 219 -29.83 -6.03 1.23
C SER A 219 -28.41 -5.80 0.73
N GLY A 220 -27.49 -6.73 0.96
CA GLY A 220 -26.12 -6.56 0.54
C GLY A 220 -25.13 -7.46 1.27
N GLY A 221 -23.85 -7.15 1.16
CA GLY A 221 -22.75 -7.84 1.82
C GLY A 221 -21.89 -6.91 2.66
N ILE A 222 -21.29 -7.46 3.72
CA ILE A 222 -20.25 -6.81 4.50
C ILE A 222 -18.91 -7.17 3.86
N VAL A 223 -18.11 -6.17 3.57
CA VAL A 223 -16.80 -6.31 2.91
C VAL A 223 -15.77 -5.50 3.67
N ASN A 224 -14.65 -6.13 3.97
CA ASN A 224 -13.44 -5.44 4.43
C ASN A 224 -12.54 -5.20 3.22
N PHE A 225 -12.53 -3.98 2.70
CA PHE A 225 -11.67 -3.60 1.60
C PHE A 225 -10.23 -3.35 2.07
N GLY A 226 -9.29 -3.63 1.19
CA GLY A 226 -7.87 -3.40 1.38
C GLY A 226 -7.11 -4.63 1.89
N ARG A 227 -5.85 -4.69 1.46
CA ARG A 227 -4.84 -5.61 1.95
C ARG A 227 -3.54 -4.84 2.11
N PRO A 228 -2.73 -5.12 3.13
CA PRO A 228 -1.42 -4.49 3.28
C PRO A 228 -0.56 -4.74 2.05
N TRP A 229 -0.03 -3.67 1.48
CA TRP A 229 0.85 -3.76 0.33
C TRP A 229 1.75 -2.51 0.29
N SER A 230 3.05 -2.69 0.35
CA SER A 230 4.02 -1.60 0.49
C SER A 230 4.55 -1.06 -0.84
N SER A 231 4.33 -1.76 -1.95
CA SER A 231 4.73 -1.27 -3.28
C SER A 231 3.91 -0.05 -3.69
N ARG A 232 4.57 0.94 -4.29
CA ARG A 232 3.94 2.20 -4.73
C ARG A 232 4.20 2.40 -6.23
N PRO A 233 3.48 1.69 -7.10
CA PRO A 233 3.68 1.79 -8.54
C PRO A 233 3.24 3.16 -9.05
N THR A 234 3.92 3.65 -10.08
CA THR A 234 3.53 4.87 -10.79
C THR A 234 2.34 4.68 -11.72
N ALA A 235 2.06 3.43 -12.10
CA ALA A 235 0.95 3.10 -12.97
C ALA A 235 0.48 1.65 -12.73
N MET A 236 -0.80 1.42 -13.01
CA MET A 236 -1.41 0.10 -13.07
C MET A 236 -1.99 -0.12 -14.46
N ARG A 237 -1.69 -1.27 -15.07
CA ARG A 237 -2.26 -1.67 -16.36
C ARG A 237 -3.16 -2.87 -16.18
N ILE A 238 -4.37 -2.76 -16.69
CA ILE A 238 -5.37 -3.83 -16.66
C ILE A 238 -5.85 -4.08 -18.09
N TRP A 239 -5.95 -5.35 -18.45
CA TRP A 239 -6.63 -5.78 -19.66
C TRP A 239 -8.03 -6.22 -19.28
N CYS A 240 -9.05 -5.67 -19.92
CA CYS A 240 -10.44 -6.04 -19.66
C CYS A 240 -11.24 -6.16 -20.95
N LYS A 241 -12.15 -7.13 -20.94
CA LYS A 241 -13.26 -7.23 -21.90
C LYS A 241 -14.53 -6.91 -21.13
N TYR A 242 -15.34 -6.02 -21.65
CA TYR A 242 -16.57 -5.62 -21.00
C TYR A 242 -17.76 -5.75 -21.97
N GLU A 243 -18.80 -6.42 -21.49
CA GLU A 243 -20.08 -6.54 -22.17
C GLU A 243 -21.17 -5.95 -21.28
N THR A 244 -21.88 -4.93 -21.76
CA THR A 244 -22.98 -4.32 -21.01
C THR A 244 -24.20 -5.19 -21.04
N GLY A 245 -24.83 -5.43 -19.89
CA GLY A 245 -26.19 -5.92 -19.81
C GLY A 245 -27.23 -4.82 -20.06
N LEU A 246 -28.46 -5.20 -20.32
CA LEU A 246 -29.60 -4.26 -20.35
C LEU A 246 -29.88 -3.78 -18.92
N ILE A 247 -30.14 -2.49 -18.75
CA ILE A 247 -30.63 -1.94 -17.48
C ILE A 247 -32.10 -2.30 -17.36
N ASN A 248 -32.39 -3.34 -16.60
CA ASN A 248 -33.77 -3.87 -16.47
C ASN A 248 -34.55 -3.28 -15.29
N ILE A 249 -33.87 -2.54 -14.39
CA ILE A 249 -34.50 -1.98 -13.18
C ILE A 249 -34.22 -0.48 -13.15
N LEU A 250 -35.22 0.30 -13.52
CA LEU A 250 -35.29 1.71 -13.18
C LEU A 250 -35.99 1.79 -11.82
N ASN A 251 -35.27 2.07 -10.77
CA ASN A 251 -35.90 2.47 -9.51
C ASN A 251 -36.51 3.85 -9.72
N ASN A 252 -37.80 3.86 -10.09
CA ASN A 252 -38.62 5.06 -10.08
C ASN A 252 -39.06 5.40 -8.64
N ASN A 253 -38.13 5.50 -7.72
CA ASN A 253 -38.42 6.12 -6.43
C ASN A 253 -38.01 7.60 -6.55
N ASN A 254 -38.98 8.42 -6.92
CA ASN A 254 -38.98 9.86 -6.65
C ASN A 254 -39.02 10.11 -5.14
#